data_cd02c44cff488937871df95e36fd71a3
#
_entry.id   cd02c44cff488937871df95e36fd71a3
#
_cell.length_a   1.000
_cell.length_b   1.000
_cell.length_c   1.000
_cell.angle_alpha   90.00
_cell.angle_beta   90.00
_cell.angle_gamma   90.00
#
_symmetry.space_group_name_H-M   'P 1'
#
loop_
_entity.id
_entity.type
_entity.pdbx_description
1 polymer ?
#
loop_
_entity_poly.entity_id
_entity_poly.type
_entity_poly.pdbx_seq_one_letter_code
_entity_poly.pdbx_strand_id
1 'polypeptide(L)'
;MKRLVSEPRPDWKAKVEKVGLTYHTHEEDGVKKPYWNEAACYELTADEVDELEKAVHDLHYLLIDVADEVVTKGRWEELAISQHAVPLIERSWQADDFSVYGRFDFAWPAAGAPKLLEYNADTPTGLVEAAVAQWYWLEDLHPKLDQFNSIHERLIAAWKRYASLQPGLQVIDFTSMPENLEDEQTISYLMDTAKQGGFETRGSAINEIGYDSRNHVFVSGPRLFHRSEPIVSCFKLYPLECMMREAFGQQMVDAPTFWIEPPWKALLSNKAILALAWEKHAGHPNLLPCYFDATRLSGDYVRKPKLGREGANVQVVRGGKILAETGGEYGDNGYVYQAVADIPSFDGNRPVLGGWVVDHEPAGLGIRESDGPITDNLSRFVPHYFVPR
;
A
#
# COMPACT_ATOMS: atom_id res chain seq x y z
N MET A 1 -20.83 9.64 3.86
CA MET A 1 -20.42 8.34 4.49
C MET A 1 -21.03 8.23 5.87
N LYS A 2 -21.57 7.05 6.25
CA LYS A 2 -22.15 6.74 7.55
C LYS A 2 -21.57 5.42 8.07
N ARG A 3 -21.29 5.36 9.37
CA ARG A 3 -20.96 4.10 10.06
C ARG A 3 -22.22 3.49 10.64
N LEU A 4 -22.49 2.24 10.35
CA LEU A 4 -23.68 1.52 10.81
C LEU A 4 -23.26 0.32 11.67
N VAL A 5 -24.06 -0.01 12.66
CA VAL A 5 -23.93 -1.27 13.38
C VAL A 5 -24.43 -2.40 12.48
N SER A 6 -23.68 -3.47 12.40
CA SER A 6 -24.00 -4.67 11.63
C SER A 6 -23.99 -5.89 12.55
N GLU A 7 -24.83 -6.88 12.26
CA GLU A 7 -24.75 -8.17 12.93
C GLU A 7 -23.76 -9.06 12.19
N PRO A 8 -22.68 -9.53 12.87
CA PRO A 8 -21.70 -10.40 12.24
C PRO A 8 -22.36 -11.68 11.69
N ARG A 9 -21.91 -12.14 10.53
CA ARG A 9 -22.38 -13.41 9.97
C ARG A 9 -22.11 -14.56 10.94
N PRO A 10 -23.02 -15.53 11.09
CA PRO A 10 -22.70 -16.77 11.78
C PRO A 10 -21.43 -17.40 11.19
N ASP A 11 -20.54 -17.89 12.03
CA ASP A 11 -19.28 -18.53 11.63
C ASP A 11 -18.38 -17.67 10.71
N TRP A 12 -18.41 -16.33 10.87
CA TRP A 12 -17.71 -15.39 10.00
C TRP A 12 -16.21 -15.71 9.87
N LYS A 13 -15.55 -16.23 10.91
CA LYS A 13 -14.13 -16.62 10.86
C LYS A 13 -13.88 -17.68 9.81
N ALA A 14 -14.65 -18.78 9.87
CA ALA A 14 -14.53 -19.86 8.89
C ALA A 14 -14.88 -19.39 7.47
N LYS A 15 -15.80 -18.42 7.34
CA LYS A 15 -16.16 -17.83 6.03
C LYS A 15 -15.01 -17.03 5.44
N VAL A 16 -14.35 -16.18 6.22
CA VAL A 16 -13.24 -15.36 5.71
C VAL A 16 -11.98 -16.21 5.50
N GLU A 17 -11.71 -17.20 6.34
CA GLU A 17 -10.62 -18.17 6.13
C GLU A 17 -10.79 -18.94 4.81
N LYS A 18 -12.01 -19.34 4.48
CA LYS A 18 -12.34 -20.06 3.23
C LYS A 18 -11.99 -19.25 1.99
N VAL A 19 -12.03 -17.93 2.08
CA VAL A 19 -11.72 -17.03 0.96
C VAL A 19 -10.31 -16.45 1.05
N GLY A 20 -9.47 -16.99 1.93
CA GLY A 20 -8.04 -16.67 2.02
C GLY A 20 -7.65 -15.64 3.06
N LEU A 21 -8.59 -15.08 3.83
CA LEU A 21 -8.28 -14.14 4.92
C LEU A 21 -7.99 -14.92 6.21
N THR A 22 -6.75 -15.32 6.40
CA THR A 22 -6.29 -16.03 7.60
C THR A 22 -5.90 -15.10 8.73
N TYR A 23 -5.41 -13.90 8.43
CA TYR A 23 -5.11 -12.84 9.38
C TYR A 23 -6.36 -12.03 9.69
N HIS A 24 -7.32 -12.62 10.42
CA HIS A 24 -8.60 -11.98 10.77
C HIS A 24 -8.69 -11.58 12.25
N THR A 25 -7.76 -12.03 13.07
CA THR A 25 -7.73 -11.79 14.53
C THR A 25 -6.28 -11.65 14.98
N HIS A 26 -5.95 -10.59 15.67
CA HIS A 26 -4.65 -10.42 16.32
C HIS A 26 -4.76 -10.65 17.83
N GLU A 27 -3.62 -10.84 18.49
CA GLU A 27 -3.54 -11.00 19.93
C GLU A 27 -2.64 -9.91 20.51
N GLU A 28 -3.18 -9.15 21.47
CA GLU A 28 -2.47 -8.10 22.18
C GLU A 28 -2.64 -8.33 23.67
N ASP A 29 -1.53 -8.43 24.41
CA ASP A 29 -1.50 -8.70 25.87
C ASP A 29 -2.32 -9.94 26.29
N GLY A 30 -2.32 -10.98 25.44
CA GLY A 30 -3.10 -12.19 25.67
C GLY A 30 -4.61 -12.07 25.39
N VAL A 31 -5.04 -10.94 24.84
CA VAL A 31 -6.44 -10.71 24.47
C VAL A 31 -6.56 -10.76 22.93
N LYS A 32 -7.45 -11.65 22.45
CA LYS A 32 -7.79 -11.75 21.03
C LYS A 32 -8.75 -10.64 20.64
N LYS A 33 -8.32 -9.80 19.69
CA LYS A 33 -9.12 -8.71 19.13
C LYS A 33 -9.39 -8.97 17.64
N PRO A 34 -10.59 -8.69 17.13
CA PRO A 34 -10.85 -8.84 15.71
C PRO A 34 -10.06 -7.78 14.91
N TYR A 35 -9.30 -8.22 13.92
CA TYR A 35 -8.77 -7.37 12.86
C TYR A 35 -9.83 -7.16 11.77
N TRP A 36 -10.45 -8.22 11.28
CA TRP A 36 -11.65 -8.17 10.45
C TRP A 36 -12.90 -8.00 11.34
N ASN A 37 -13.63 -6.89 11.13
CA ASN A 37 -14.74 -6.52 12.03
C ASN A 37 -16.06 -6.42 11.24
N GLU A 38 -16.94 -7.41 11.42
CA GLU A 38 -18.29 -7.43 10.86
C GLU A 38 -19.36 -6.81 11.76
N ALA A 39 -19.00 -6.39 12.98
CA ALA A 39 -19.97 -5.73 13.88
C ALA A 39 -20.30 -4.29 13.45
N ALA A 40 -19.67 -3.80 12.39
CA ALA A 40 -19.96 -2.53 11.78
C ALA A 40 -19.74 -2.61 10.26
N CYS A 41 -20.33 -1.65 9.54
CA CYS A 41 -20.04 -1.41 8.13
C CYS A 41 -20.17 0.08 7.81
N TYR A 42 -19.61 0.48 6.66
CA TYR A 42 -19.76 1.83 6.14
C TYR A 42 -20.71 1.86 4.95
N GLU A 43 -21.69 2.77 5.02
CA GLU A 43 -22.58 3.12 3.91
C GLU A 43 -22.05 4.40 3.24
N LEU A 44 -21.80 4.31 1.94
CA LEU A 44 -21.50 5.44 1.07
C LEU A 44 -22.67 5.68 0.11
N THR A 45 -22.73 6.86 -0.49
CA THR A 45 -23.54 7.12 -1.67
C THR A 45 -22.73 6.89 -2.94
N ALA A 46 -23.38 6.69 -4.06
CA ALA A 46 -22.71 6.59 -5.36
C ALA A 46 -21.88 7.85 -5.69
N ASP A 47 -22.38 9.04 -5.31
CA ASP A 47 -21.65 10.31 -5.51
C ASP A 47 -20.37 10.38 -4.66
N GLU A 48 -20.39 9.84 -3.43
CA GLU A 48 -19.19 9.74 -2.59
C GLU A 48 -18.18 8.75 -3.17
N VAL A 49 -18.63 7.66 -3.78
CA VAL A 49 -17.75 6.72 -4.49
C VAL A 49 -17.09 7.39 -5.70
N ASP A 50 -17.89 8.10 -6.54
CA ASP A 50 -17.37 8.84 -7.70
C ASP A 50 -16.33 9.91 -7.28
N GLU A 51 -16.57 10.61 -6.15
CA GLU A 51 -15.62 11.60 -5.62
C GLU A 51 -14.30 10.94 -5.17
N LEU A 52 -14.37 9.79 -4.50
CA LEU A 52 -13.18 9.06 -4.07
C LEU A 52 -12.42 8.47 -5.27
N GLU A 53 -13.12 7.86 -6.22
CA GLU A 53 -12.52 7.32 -7.45
C GLU A 53 -11.76 8.42 -8.20
N LYS A 54 -12.41 9.58 -8.37
CA LYS A 54 -11.78 10.76 -8.98
C LYS A 54 -10.55 11.22 -8.18
N ALA A 55 -10.62 11.28 -6.85
CA ALA A 55 -9.50 11.69 -6.02
C ALA A 55 -8.31 10.72 -6.16
N VAL A 56 -8.56 9.41 -6.20
CA VAL A 56 -7.52 8.38 -6.42
C VAL A 56 -6.86 8.56 -7.78
N HIS A 57 -7.66 8.73 -8.84
CA HIS A 57 -7.16 8.96 -10.21
C HIS A 57 -6.31 10.22 -10.29
N ASP A 58 -6.84 11.36 -9.88
CA ASP A 58 -6.17 12.65 -10.00
C ASP A 58 -4.86 12.69 -9.21
N LEU A 59 -4.86 12.16 -7.98
CA LEU A 59 -3.66 12.10 -7.15
C LEU A 59 -2.62 11.11 -7.68
N HIS A 60 -3.04 10.00 -8.28
CA HIS A 60 -2.09 9.07 -8.89
C HIS A 60 -1.25 9.76 -9.96
N TYR A 61 -1.90 10.40 -10.92
CA TYR A 61 -1.20 11.11 -11.99
C TYR A 61 -0.46 12.36 -11.52
N LEU A 62 -1.00 13.05 -10.51
CA LEU A 62 -0.30 14.17 -9.86
C LEU A 62 1.02 13.71 -9.23
N LEU A 63 1.03 12.57 -8.52
CA LEU A 63 2.24 12.07 -7.90
C LEU A 63 3.23 11.48 -8.92
N ILE A 64 2.75 10.91 -10.03
CA ILE A 64 3.60 10.54 -11.18
C ILE A 64 4.31 11.78 -11.76
N ASP A 65 3.59 12.89 -11.95
CA ASP A 65 4.16 14.16 -12.43
C ASP A 65 5.20 14.75 -11.44
N VAL A 66 4.99 14.56 -10.13
CA VAL A 66 5.98 14.93 -9.11
C VAL A 66 7.20 14.00 -9.14
N ALA A 67 7.00 12.70 -9.33
CA ALA A 67 8.10 11.74 -9.47
C ALA A 67 8.94 12.02 -10.72
N ASP A 68 8.32 12.40 -11.86
CA ASP A 68 9.04 12.85 -13.05
C ASP A 68 9.94 14.05 -12.74
N GLU A 69 9.43 15.01 -11.98
CA GLU A 69 10.24 16.17 -11.56
C GLU A 69 11.43 15.76 -10.65
N VAL A 70 11.23 14.79 -9.75
CA VAL A 70 12.33 14.26 -8.92
C VAL A 70 13.43 13.67 -9.80
N VAL A 71 13.05 12.84 -10.77
CA VAL A 71 14.01 12.20 -11.69
C VAL A 71 14.70 13.22 -12.58
N THR A 72 13.94 14.10 -13.23
CA THR A 72 14.48 15.05 -14.21
C THR A 72 15.35 16.15 -13.60
N LYS A 73 15.05 16.57 -12.36
CA LYS A 73 15.81 17.61 -11.64
C LYS A 73 16.84 17.04 -10.64
N GLY A 74 16.88 15.72 -10.46
CA GLY A 74 17.82 15.07 -9.53
C GLY A 74 17.56 15.37 -8.06
N ARG A 75 16.28 15.47 -7.63
CA ARG A 75 15.90 15.84 -6.24
C ARG A 75 15.99 14.67 -5.25
N TRP A 76 16.98 13.80 -5.40
CA TRP A 76 17.15 12.55 -4.66
C TRP A 76 17.35 12.72 -3.16
N GLU A 77 18.12 13.75 -2.77
CA GLU A 77 18.44 14.05 -1.37
C GLU A 77 17.18 14.38 -0.55
N GLU A 78 16.22 15.07 -1.17
CA GLU A 78 14.97 15.43 -0.49
C GLU A 78 14.14 14.20 -0.11
N LEU A 79 14.24 13.12 -0.90
CA LEU A 79 13.65 11.84 -0.61
C LEU A 79 14.56 10.91 0.20
N ALA A 80 15.77 11.34 0.56
CA ALA A 80 16.77 10.50 1.19
C ALA A 80 17.09 9.21 0.40
N ILE A 81 17.01 9.28 -0.93
CA ILE A 81 17.40 8.19 -1.84
C ILE A 81 18.93 8.10 -1.85
N SER A 82 19.46 6.92 -1.59
CA SER A 82 20.90 6.71 -1.63
C SER A 82 21.45 6.86 -3.06
N GLN A 83 22.63 7.45 -3.22
CA GLN A 83 23.26 7.61 -4.52
C GLN A 83 23.45 6.28 -5.27
N HIS A 84 23.56 5.18 -4.54
CA HIS A 84 23.66 3.85 -5.09
C HIS A 84 22.34 3.36 -5.71
N ALA A 85 21.18 3.77 -5.18
CA ALA A 85 19.86 3.40 -5.70
C ALA A 85 19.44 4.22 -6.94
N VAL A 86 20.01 5.42 -7.12
CA VAL A 86 19.63 6.34 -8.19
C VAL A 86 19.67 5.68 -9.57
N PRO A 87 20.76 4.99 -10.01
CA PRO A 87 20.80 4.40 -11.35
C PRO A 87 19.72 3.32 -11.57
N LEU A 88 19.37 2.57 -10.53
CA LEU A 88 18.30 1.57 -10.59
C LEU A 88 16.93 2.22 -10.79
N ILE A 89 16.65 3.27 -10.02
CA ILE A 89 15.37 4.01 -10.09
C ILE A 89 15.24 4.74 -11.43
N GLU A 90 16.30 5.43 -11.89
CA GLU A 90 16.31 6.14 -13.18
C GLU A 90 16.08 5.17 -14.35
N ARG A 91 16.77 4.04 -14.36
CA ARG A 91 16.57 3.01 -15.40
C ARG A 91 15.15 2.49 -15.40
N SER A 92 14.61 2.18 -14.23
CA SER A 92 13.25 1.69 -14.06
C SER A 92 12.20 2.72 -14.51
N TRP A 93 12.43 4.01 -14.20
CA TRP A 93 11.58 5.11 -14.66
C TRP A 93 11.61 5.28 -16.17
N GLN A 94 12.82 5.32 -16.76
CA GLN A 94 13.00 5.50 -18.21
C GLN A 94 12.46 4.31 -19.03
N ALA A 95 12.49 3.12 -18.47
CA ALA A 95 11.95 1.92 -19.11
C ALA A 95 10.43 1.80 -18.96
N ASP A 96 9.78 2.69 -18.20
CA ASP A 96 8.37 2.60 -17.84
C ASP A 96 8.03 1.20 -17.29
N ASP A 97 8.87 0.72 -16.34
CA ASP A 97 8.75 -0.60 -15.76
C ASP A 97 7.36 -0.82 -15.15
N PHE A 98 6.79 -1.98 -15.43
CA PHE A 98 5.43 -2.36 -15.08
C PHE A 98 5.16 -2.32 -13.57
N SER A 99 4.05 -1.69 -13.20
CA SER A 99 3.53 -1.60 -11.85
C SER A 99 2.19 -2.33 -11.74
N VAL A 100 1.98 -3.09 -10.68
CA VAL A 100 0.73 -3.82 -10.45
C VAL A 100 -0.26 -2.99 -9.65
N TYR A 101 0.12 -2.51 -8.44
CA TYR A 101 -0.87 -1.95 -7.54
C TYR A 101 -0.28 -0.95 -6.54
N GLY A 102 -1.16 -0.24 -5.85
CA GLY A 102 -0.82 0.64 -4.74
C GLY A 102 -2.07 1.03 -3.96
N ARG A 103 -1.90 1.61 -2.77
CA ARG A 103 -3.00 2.06 -1.93
C ARG A 103 -2.74 3.47 -1.41
N PHE A 104 -3.64 4.38 -1.75
CA PHE A 104 -3.75 5.67 -1.10
C PHE A 104 -4.46 5.54 0.24
N ASP A 105 -4.00 6.22 1.26
CA ASP A 105 -4.69 6.33 2.54
C ASP A 105 -5.24 7.76 2.69
N PHE A 106 -6.57 7.88 2.90
CA PHE A 106 -7.27 9.15 2.99
C PHE A 106 -7.92 9.36 4.36
N ALA A 107 -7.90 10.62 4.81
CA ALA A 107 -8.89 11.13 5.74
C ALA A 107 -10.03 11.78 4.96
N TRP A 108 -11.28 11.45 5.28
CA TRP A 108 -12.42 12.14 4.66
C TRP A 108 -13.18 12.94 5.71
N PRO A 109 -12.98 14.27 5.76
CA PRO A 109 -13.66 15.12 6.73
C PRO A 109 -15.19 15.13 6.50
N ALA A 110 -15.95 15.50 7.52
CA ALA A 110 -17.42 15.57 7.43
C ALA A 110 -17.91 16.56 6.35
N ALA A 111 -17.07 17.51 5.97
CA ALA A 111 -17.33 18.45 4.88
C ALA A 111 -16.02 18.67 4.08
N GLY A 112 -16.15 18.66 2.76
CA GLY A 112 -15.03 18.85 1.83
C GLY A 112 -14.47 17.54 1.27
N ALA A 113 -13.49 17.65 0.42
CA ALA A 113 -12.89 16.53 -0.32
C ALA A 113 -12.03 15.63 0.58
N PRO A 114 -11.89 14.33 0.23
CA PRO A 114 -10.96 13.43 0.90
C PRO A 114 -9.52 13.97 0.83
N LYS A 115 -8.77 13.84 1.93
CA LYS A 115 -7.42 14.37 2.10
C LYS A 115 -6.40 13.27 2.13
N LEU A 116 -5.41 13.35 1.25
CA LEU A 116 -4.32 12.39 1.18
C LEU A 116 -3.46 12.42 2.43
N LEU A 117 -3.34 11.27 3.09
CA LEU A 117 -2.43 11.06 4.22
C LEU A 117 -1.09 10.49 3.77
N GLU A 118 -1.11 9.48 2.88
CA GLU A 118 0.07 8.84 2.30
C GLU A 118 -0.30 7.99 1.07
N TYR A 119 0.71 7.61 0.30
CA TYR A 119 0.59 6.63 -0.78
C TYR A 119 1.51 5.45 -0.51
N ASN A 120 0.94 4.30 -0.23
CA ASN A 120 1.65 3.03 -0.11
C ASN A 120 1.76 2.40 -1.50
N ALA A 121 2.81 2.75 -2.24
CA ALA A 121 2.94 2.39 -3.64
C ALA A 121 3.82 1.14 -3.86
N ASP A 122 4.60 0.72 -2.86
CA ASP A 122 5.54 -0.40 -3.00
C ASP A 122 4.99 -1.72 -2.42
N THR A 123 4.58 -1.72 -1.14
CA THR A 123 4.17 -2.94 -0.44
C THR A 123 2.90 -2.74 0.40
N PRO A 124 1.76 -2.29 -0.20
CA PRO A 124 0.52 -2.18 0.56
C PRO A 124 -0.06 -3.55 0.89
N THR A 125 -0.50 -3.72 2.14
CA THR A 125 -1.26 -4.87 2.65
C THR A 125 -2.74 -4.53 2.82
N GLY A 126 -3.58 -5.49 3.30
CA GLY A 126 -5.03 -5.33 3.36
C GLY A 126 -5.73 -5.57 2.02
N LEU A 127 -5.05 -6.29 1.10
CA LEU A 127 -5.54 -6.55 -0.24
C LEU A 127 -6.63 -7.61 -0.27
N VAL A 128 -6.48 -8.71 0.47
CA VAL A 128 -7.46 -9.80 0.53
C VAL A 128 -8.77 -9.31 1.17
N GLU A 129 -8.65 -8.47 2.18
CA GLU A 129 -9.77 -7.81 2.84
C GLU A 129 -10.57 -6.97 1.86
N ALA A 130 -9.87 -6.11 1.09
CA ALA A 130 -10.47 -5.18 0.16
C ALA A 130 -10.99 -5.85 -1.11
N ALA A 131 -10.26 -6.81 -1.66
CA ALA A 131 -10.62 -7.44 -2.93
C ALA A 131 -11.64 -8.56 -2.78
N VAL A 132 -11.56 -9.33 -1.68
CA VAL A 132 -12.23 -10.63 -1.56
C VAL A 132 -13.16 -10.70 -0.37
N ALA A 133 -12.65 -10.52 0.86
CA ALA A 133 -13.43 -10.78 2.06
C ALA A 133 -14.66 -9.88 2.18
N GLN A 134 -14.55 -8.58 1.87
CA GLN A 134 -15.67 -7.65 1.90
C GLN A 134 -16.68 -7.90 0.79
N TRP A 135 -16.27 -8.43 -0.37
CA TRP A 135 -17.20 -8.81 -1.44
C TRP A 135 -18.11 -9.96 -1.01
N TYR A 136 -17.56 -11.06 -0.47
CA TYR A 136 -18.34 -12.16 0.04
C TYR A 136 -19.20 -11.79 1.26
N TRP A 137 -18.75 -10.82 2.05
CA TRP A 137 -19.58 -10.23 3.11
C TRP A 137 -20.80 -9.50 2.52
N LEU A 138 -20.60 -8.71 1.47
CA LEU A 138 -21.67 -8.00 0.78
C LEU A 138 -22.69 -8.97 0.18
N GLU A 139 -22.23 -9.98 -0.57
CA GLU A 139 -23.10 -10.97 -1.19
C GLU A 139 -23.99 -11.72 -0.17
N ASP A 140 -23.43 -12.02 0.99
CA ASP A 140 -24.19 -12.74 2.06
C ASP A 140 -25.23 -11.86 2.74
N LEU A 141 -24.94 -10.56 2.98
CA LEU A 141 -25.80 -9.70 3.80
C LEU A 141 -26.56 -8.64 3.00
N HIS A 142 -26.01 -8.16 1.91
CA HIS A 142 -26.53 -7.04 1.12
C HIS A 142 -26.51 -7.30 -0.39
N PRO A 143 -27.03 -8.43 -0.91
CA PRO A 143 -26.88 -8.88 -2.31
C PRO A 143 -27.55 -7.98 -3.35
N LYS A 144 -28.21 -6.91 -2.93
CA LYS A 144 -28.85 -5.89 -3.80
C LYS A 144 -28.08 -4.58 -3.85
N LEU A 145 -27.02 -4.48 -3.09
CA LEU A 145 -26.14 -3.30 -3.02
C LEU A 145 -24.84 -3.61 -3.74
N ASP A 146 -23.97 -2.63 -3.87
CA ASP A 146 -22.71 -2.76 -4.59
C ASP A 146 -21.55 -2.20 -3.78
N GLN A 147 -20.32 -2.49 -4.21
CA GLN A 147 -19.07 -2.00 -3.61
C GLN A 147 -18.22 -1.28 -4.65
N PHE A 148 -17.45 -0.31 -4.22
CA PHE A 148 -16.32 0.16 -5.01
C PHE A 148 -15.20 -0.89 -4.90
N ASN A 149 -15.27 -1.91 -5.77
CA ASN A 149 -14.38 -3.06 -5.72
C ASN A 149 -14.31 -3.78 -7.09
N SER A 150 -13.35 -3.38 -7.91
CA SER A 150 -12.95 -4.06 -9.15
C SER A 150 -11.52 -4.58 -9.08
N ILE A 151 -10.98 -4.72 -7.85
CA ILE A 151 -9.56 -5.03 -7.62
C ILE A 151 -9.19 -6.37 -8.25
N HIS A 152 -10.01 -7.40 -8.06
CA HIS A 152 -9.73 -8.75 -8.54
C HIS A 152 -9.61 -8.82 -10.06
N GLU A 153 -10.60 -8.29 -10.76
CA GLU A 153 -10.65 -8.28 -12.21
C GLU A 153 -9.53 -7.43 -12.82
N ARG A 154 -9.23 -6.29 -12.20
CA ARG A 154 -8.15 -5.41 -12.63
C ARG A 154 -6.78 -6.04 -12.41
N LEU A 155 -6.56 -6.77 -11.33
CA LEU A 155 -5.31 -7.51 -11.10
C LEU A 155 -5.09 -8.56 -12.20
N ILE A 156 -6.12 -9.35 -12.53
CA ILE A 156 -6.03 -10.33 -13.61
C ILE A 156 -5.73 -9.64 -14.96
N ALA A 157 -6.39 -8.52 -15.24
CA ALA A 157 -6.15 -7.74 -16.45
C ALA A 157 -4.72 -7.17 -16.49
N ALA A 158 -4.21 -6.66 -15.37
CA ALA A 158 -2.85 -6.17 -15.22
C ALA A 158 -1.80 -7.25 -15.51
N TRP A 159 -1.99 -8.46 -14.97
CA TRP A 159 -1.11 -9.58 -15.26
C TRP A 159 -1.15 -10.00 -16.74
N LYS A 160 -2.33 -9.98 -17.37
CA LYS A 160 -2.46 -10.23 -18.83
C LYS A 160 -1.73 -9.16 -19.63
N ARG A 161 -1.81 -7.88 -19.21
CA ARG A 161 -1.05 -6.80 -19.84
C ARG A 161 0.46 -7.05 -19.67
N TYR A 162 0.91 -7.43 -18.48
CA TYR A 162 2.31 -7.75 -18.22
C TYR A 162 2.81 -8.90 -19.12
N ALA A 163 2.02 -9.95 -19.31
CA ALA A 163 2.36 -11.03 -20.24
C ALA A 163 2.55 -10.53 -21.68
N SER A 164 1.77 -9.54 -22.09
CA SER A 164 1.92 -8.94 -23.44
C SER A 164 3.17 -8.05 -23.57
N LEU A 165 3.60 -7.42 -22.46
CA LEU A 165 4.83 -6.60 -22.42
C LEU A 165 6.11 -7.45 -22.33
N GLN A 166 6.01 -8.69 -21.83
CA GLN A 166 7.12 -9.59 -21.61
C GLN A 166 6.93 -10.91 -22.42
N PRO A 167 7.00 -10.86 -23.75
CA PRO A 167 6.78 -12.05 -24.58
C PRO A 167 7.78 -13.16 -24.24
N GLY A 168 7.26 -14.33 -23.89
CA GLY A 168 8.09 -15.49 -23.53
C GLY A 168 8.36 -15.65 -22.03
N LEU A 169 8.02 -14.66 -21.18
CA LEU A 169 8.03 -14.83 -19.73
C LEU A 169 6.87 -15.73 -19.32
N GLN A 170 7.18 -16.86 -18.68
CA GLN A 170 6.17 -17.83 -18.25
C GLN A 170 6.02 -17.88 -16.74
N VAL A 171 7.07 -17.59 -16.00
CA VAL A 171 7.14 -17.76 -14.55
C VAL A 171 7.40 -16.42 -13.88
N ILE A 172 6.62 -16.12 -12.84
CA ILE A 172 6.89 -15.02 -11.93
C ILE A 172 7.21 -15.59 -10.55
N ASP A 173 8.33 -15.17 -9.98
CA ASP A 173 8.67 -15.43 -8.59
C ASP A 173 7.95 -14.44 -7.66
N PHE A 174 7.51 -14.91 -6.50
CA PHE A 174 6.86 -14.11 -5.47
C PHE A 174 7.59 -14.28 -4.15
N THR A 175 7.85 -13.18 -3.45
CA THR A 175 8.60 -13.22 -2.20
C THR A 175 8.07 -12.24 -1.15
N SER A 176 8.13 -12.66 0.11
CA SER A 176 7.77 -11.86 1.29
C SER A 176 8.65 -12.21 2.47
N MET A 177 8.46 -11.50 3.58
CA MET A 177 9.06 -11.89 4.85
C MET A 177 8.49 -13.24 5.30
N PRO A 178 9.33 -14.17 5.81
CA PRO A 178 8.84 -15.41 6.39
C PRO A 178 8.09 -15.14 7.71
N GLU A 179 7.17 -16.04 8.05
CA GLU A 179 6.44 -16.03 9.33
C GLU A 179 5.56 -14.79 9.55
N ASN A 180 5.15 -14.12 8.48
CA ASN A 180 4.21 -13.01 8.49
C ASN A 180 2.91 -13.42 7.77
N LEU A 181 1.85 -13.73 8.53
CA LEU A 181 0.58 -14.22 7.98
C LEU A 181 -0.11 -13.21 7.05
N GLU A 182 0.01 -11.91 7.32
CA GLU A 182 -0.57 -10.87 6.47
C GLU A 182 0.13 -10.82 5.11
N ASP A 183 1.46 -10.91 5.12
CA ASP A 183 2.24 -10.98 3.88
C ASP A 183 1.96 -12.28 3.11
N GLU A 184 1.93 -13.43 3.80
CA GLU A 184 1.69 -14.74 3.19
C GLU A 184 0.33 -14.81 2.49
N GLN A 185 -0.74 -14.30 3.10
CA GLN A 185 -2.06 -14.27 2.46
C GLN A 185 -2.10 -13.32 1.26
N THR A 186 -1.43 -12.15 1.35
CA THR A 186 -1.33 -11.19 0.26
C THR A 186 -0.58 -11.79 -0.93
N ILE A 187 0.56 -12.42 -0.69
CA ILE A 187 1.34 -13.12 -1.73
C ILE A 187 0.55 -14.26 -2.36
N SER A 188 -0.12 -15.09 -1.56
CA SER A 188 -0.92 -16.21 -2.07
C SER A 188 -2.04 -15.72 -3.00
N TYR A 189 -2.69 -14.62 -2.64
CA TYR A 189 -3.74 -14.02 -3.46
C TYR A 189 -3.19 -13.43 -4.76
N LEU A 190 -2.06 -12.71 -4.71
CA LEU A 190 -1.42 -12.18 -5.91
C LEU A 190 -0.91 -13.29 -6.84
N MET A 191 -0.37 -14.37 -6.29
CA MET A 191 0.00 -15.57 -7.07
C MET A 191 -1.21 -16.18 -7.78
N ASP A 192 -2.37 -16.23 -7.12
CA ASP A 192 -3.61 -16.74 -7.73
C ASP A 192 -4.08 -15.84 -8.88
N THR A 193 -4.11 -14.52 -8.70
CA THR A 193 -4.46 -13.59 -9.78
C THR A 193 -3.48 -13.62 -10.95
N ALA A 194 -2.17 -13.83 -10.68
CA ALA A 194 -1.15 -13.97 -11.73
C ALA A 194 -1.34 -15.28 -12.52
N LYS A 195 -1.72 -16.39 -11.85
CA LYS A 195 -2.09 -17.64 -12.54
C LYS A 195 -3.30 -17.43 -13.45
N GLN A 196 -4.32 -16.75 -12.97
CA GLN A 196 -5.50 -16.38 -13.79
C GLN A 196 -5.11 -15.44 -14.94
N GLY A 197 -4.07 -14.65 -14.77
CA GLY A 197 -3.45 -13.81 -15.80
C GLY A 197 -2.62 -14.57 -16.83
N GLY A 198 -2.35 -15.87 -16.59
CA GLY A 198 -1.66 -16.76 -17.54
C GLY A 198 -0.21 -17.11 -17.17
N PHE A 199 0.27 -16.75 -15.97
CA PHE A 199 1.61 -17.09 -15.50
C PHE A 199 1.64 -18.35 -14.65
N GLU A 200 2.75 -19.05 -14.68
CA GLU A 200 3.15 -19.93 -13.59
C GLU A 200 3.77 -19.08 -12.46
N THR A 201 3.60 -19.50 -11.22
CA THR A 201 4.10 -18.75 -10.06
C THR A 201 4.93 -19.62 -9.14
N ARG A 202 6.02 -19.06 -8.61
CA ARG A 202 6.86 -19.69 -7.58
C ARG A 202 6.90 -18.78 -6.36
N GLY A 203 6.71 -19.33 -5.17
CA GLY A 203 6.80 -18.61 -3.91
C GLY A 203 8.09 -18.96 -3.16
N SER A 204 8.74 -17.99 -2.53
CA SER A 204 9.88 -18.18 -1.63
C SER A 204 9.92 -17.10 -0.57
N ALA A 205 10.57 -17.35 0.57
CA ALA A 205 10.85 -16.28 1.52
C ALA A 205 11.99 -15.39 0.98
N ILE A 206 11.97 -14.09 1.34
CA ILE A 206 12.99 -13.13 0.86
C ILE A 206 14.42 -13.52 1.25
N ASN A 207 14.61 -14.16 2.40
CA ASN A 207 15.90 -14.65 2.87
C ASN A 207 16.38 -15.94 2.17
N GLU A 208 15.57 -16.55 1.31
CA GLU A 208 15.93 -17.68 0.46
C GLU A 208 16.43 -17.24 -0.92
N ILE A 209 16.26 -15.98 -1.27
CA ILE A 209 16.79 -15.42 -2.51
C ILE A 209 18.32 -15.28 -2.37
N GLY A 210 19.03 -15.80 -3.35
CA GLY A 210 20.48 -15.71 -3.48
C GLY A 210 20.89 -14.92 -4.71
N TYR A 211 22.20 -14.64 -4.83
CA TYR A 211 22.79 -14.05 -6.01
C TYR A 211 23.91 -14.96 -6.55
N ASP A 212 23.77 -15.37 -7.81
CA ASP A 212 24.83 -16.07 -8.54
C ASP A 212 25.78 -15.07 -9.21
N SER A 213 26.90 -14.82 -8.57
CA SER A 213 27.90 -13.87 -9.04
C SER A 213 28.62 -14.28 -10.34
N ARG A 214 28.51 -15.54 -10.78
CA ARG A 214 29.10 -15.99 -12.05
C ARG A 214 28.25 -15.65 -13.25
N ASN A 215 26.92 -15.71 -13.05
CA ASN A 215 25.95 -15.45 -14.10
C ASN A 215 25.29 -14.07 -13.94
N HIS A 216 25.58 -13.33 -12.86
CA HIS A 216 25.01 -12.02 -12.53
C HIS A 216 23.48 -12.02 -12.45
N VAL A 217 22.88 -13.06 -11.84
CA VAL A 217 21.44 -13.23 -11.72
C VAL A 217 21.03 -13.53 -10.28
N PHE A 218 19.85 -13.06 -9.89
CA PHE A 218 19.20 -13.54 -8.68
C PHE A 218 18.66 -14.94 -8.90
N VAL A 219 18.63 -15.73 -7.85
CA VAL A 219 18.19 -17.13 -7.89
C VAL A 219 17.30 -17.44 -6.69
N SER A 220 16.26 -18.26 -6.92
CA SER A 220 15.39 -18.80 -5.88
C SER A 220 15.63 -20.28 -5.66
N GLY A 221 15.33 -20.76 -4.46
CA GLY A 221 15.33 -22.17 -4.10
C GLY A 221 16.21 -22.51 -2.92
N PRO A 222 15.88 -23.60 -2.21
CA PRO A 222 16.62 -24.01 -1.02
C PRO A 222 18.07 -24.34 -1.38
N ARG A 223 19.01 -23.72 -0.68
CA ARG A 223 20.48 -23.95 -0.83
C ARG A 223 20.90 -25.41 -0.73
N LEU A 224 19.99 -26.30 -0.32
CA LEU A 224 20.27 -27.74 -0.11
C LEU A 224 20.12 -28.59 -1.35
N PHE A 225 19.48 -28.12 -2.41
CA PHE A 225 19.30 -28.87 -3.65
C PHE A 225 19.96 -28.12 -4.80
N HIS A 226 21.12 -28.45 -5.21
CA HIS A 226 22.00 -27.96 -6.28
C HIS A 226 21.35 -27.39 -7.59
N ARG A 227 20.12 -26.97 -7.58
CA ARG A 227 19.40 -26.32 -8.69
C ARG A 227 18.65 -25.09 -8.14
N SER A 228 19.37 -23.98 -8.05
CA SER A 228 18.75 -22.68 -7.96
C SER A 228 18.28 -22.25 -9.35
N GLU A 229 17.02 -21.81 -9.42
CA GLU A 229 16.44 -21.31 -10.67
C GLU A 229 16.66 -19.80 -10.79
N PRO A 230 17.07 -19.29 -11.97
CA PRO A 230 17.18 -17.86 -12.19
C PRO A 230 15.83 -17.16 -12.00
N ILE A 231 15.87 -16.00 -11.35
CA ILE A 231 14.72 -15.10 -11.18
C ILE A 231 14.75 -14.08 -12.31
N VAL A 232 13.84 -14.22 -13.27
CA VAL A 232 13.68 -13.28 -14.38
C VAL A 232 12.75 -12.14 -14.00
N SER A 233 11.62 -12.45 -13.35
CA SER A 233 10.67 -11.48 -12.84
C SER A 233 10.26 -11.87 -11.43
N CYS A 234 10.27 -10.91 -10.52
CA CYS A 234 9.96 -11.13 -9.11
C CYS A 234 9.03 -10.08 -8.56
N PHE A 235 7.86 -10.51 -8.09
CA PHE A 235 7.03 -9.70 -7.21
C PHE A 235 7.58 -9.80 -5.78
N LYS A 236 7.92 -8.66 -5.19
CA LYS A 236 8.44 -8.56 -3.84
C LYS A 236 7.47 -7.85 -2.90
N LEU A 237 7.00 -8.51 -1.87
CA LEU A 237 6.34 -7.85 -0.74
C LEU A 237 7.38 -7.54 0.35
N TYR A 238 8.43 -6.84 -0.05
CA TYR A 238 9.53 -6.42 0.80
C TYR A 238 10.01 -5.02 0.35
N PRO A 239 10.16 -4.06 1.28
CA PRO A 239 10.43 -2.68 0.91
C PRO A 239 11.74 -2.52 0.13
N LEU A 240 11.69 -1.76 -0.98
CA LEU A 240 12.88 -1.51 -1.78
C LEU A 240 14.00 -0.84 -0.97
N GLU A 241 13.66 0.11 -0.09
CA GLU A 241 14.63 0.78 0.78
C GLU A 241 15.32 -0.17 1.75
N CYS A 242 14.66 -1.26 2.15
CA CYS A 242 15.28 -2.33 2.95
C CYS A 242 16.20 -3.18 2.08
N MET A 243 15.72 -3.63 0.91
CA MET A 243 16.54 -4.39 -0.03
C MET A 243 17.84 -3.66 -0.39
N MET A 244 17.76 -2.35 -0.66
CA MET A 244 18.93 -1.54 -1.05
C MET A 244 19.95 -1.35 0.07
N ARG A 245 19.60 -1.58 1.33
CA ARG A 245 20.53 -1.55 2.47
C ARG A 245 21.25 -2.87 2.70
N GLU A 246 20.73 -3.95 2.18
CA GLU A 246 21.28 -5.28 2.31
C GLU A 246 22.41 -5.53 1.29
N ALA A 247 23.22 -6.57 1.54
CA ALA A 247 24.34 -6.94 0.66
C ALA A 247 23.88 -7.25 -0.80
N PHE A 248 22.63 -7.71 -0.97
CA PHE A 248 22.07 -7.99 -2.29
C PHE A 248 21.62 -6.72 -3.03
N GLY A 249 21.26 -5.65 -2.33
CA GLY A 249 20.76 -4.44 -2.94
C GLY A 249 21.73 -3.84 -3.96
N GLN A 250 23.02 -3.96 -3.70
CA GLN A 250 24.05 -3.52 -4.64
C GLN A 250 23.99 -4.27 -5.98
N GLN A 251 23.56 -5.51 -5.97
CA GLN A 251 23.49 -6.35 -7.18
C GLN A 251 22.23 -6.07 -8.02
N MET A 252 21.20 -5.41 -7.44
CA MET A 252 19.98 -5.08 -8.17
C MET A 252 20.23 -4.12 -9.34
N VAL A 253 21.26 -3.28 -9.23
CA VAL A 253 21.62 -2.34 -10.30
C VAL A 253 22.07 -3.05 -11.57
N ASP A 254 22.80 -4.16 -11.43
CA ASP A 254 23.45 -4.88 -12.54
C ASP A 254 22.66 -6.14 -12.98
N ALA A 255 21.80 -6.66 -12.13
CA ALA A 255 21.03 -7.87 -12.43
C ALA A 255 19.87 -7.58 -13.41
N PRO A 256 19.60 -8.51 -14.35
CA PRO A 256 18.53 -8.37 -15.34
C PRO A 256 17.14 -8.74 -14.81
N THR A 257 16.95 -8.84 -13.49
CA THR A 257 15.68 -9.20 -12.87
C THR A 257 14.70 -8.03 -12.94
N PHE A 258 13.50 -8.29 -13.45
CA PHE A 258 12.36 -7.36 -13.41
C PHE A 258 11.70 -7.43 -12.03
N TRP A 259 11.84 -6.36 -11.26
CA TRP A 259 11.22 -6.26 -9.94
C TRP A 259 9.81 -5.68 -10.03
N ILE A 260 8.86 -6.28 -9.36
CA ILE A 260 7.47 -5.83 -9.18
C ILE A 260 7.22 -5.73 -7.67
N GLU A 261 6.85 -4.62 -7.07
CA GLU A 261 6.70 -3.30 -7.70
C GLU A 261 8.05 -2.78 -8.22
N PRO A 262 8.03 -1.98 -9.28
CA PRO A 262 9.25 -1.50 -9.91
C PRO A 262 10.01 -0.49 -9.03
N PRO A 263 11.34 -0.41 -9.18
CA PRO A 263 12.18 0.49 -8.37
C PRO A 263 11.74 1.96 -8.36
N TRP A 264 11.17 2.47 -9.44
CA TRP A 264 10.70 3.85 -9.49
C TRP A 264 9.57 4.15 -8.48
N LYS A 265 8.82 3.14 -8.04
CA LYS A 265 7.77 3.32 -7.02
C LYS A 265 8.29 3.63 -5.62
N ALA A 266 9.58 3.44 -5.37
CA ALA A 266 10.22 3.93 -4.16
C ALA A 266 10.07 5.45 -3.97
N LEU A 267 9.92 6.21 -5.07
CA LEU A 267 9.64 7.65 -5.02
C LEU A 267 8.26 7.93 -4.45
N LEU A 268 7.26 7.17 -4.88
CA LEU A 268 5.86 7.34 -4.49
C LEU A 268 5.56 6.83 -3.07
N SER A 269 6.24 5.77 -2.64
CA SER A 269 6.10 5.21 -1.29
C SER A 269 6.78 6.05 -0.22
N ASN A 270 7.64 6.98 -0.62
CA ASN A 270 8.35 7.88 0.28
C ASN A 270 7.45 9.06 0.67
N LYS A 271 7.25 9.29 1.96
CA LYS A 271 6.39 10.38 2.43
C LYS A 271 6.91 11.77 2.08
N ALA A 272 8.19 11.91 1.71
CA ALA A 272 8.75 13.16 1.19
C ALA A 272 8.06 13.63 -0.09
N ILE A 273 7.49 12.70 -0.88
CA ILE A 273 6.72 13.04 -2.09
C ILE A 273 5.53 13.97 -1.79
N LEU A 274 4.96 13.87 -0.57
CA LEU A 274 3.84 14.74 -0.15
C LEU A 274 4.26 16.20 -0.01
N ALA A 275 5.50 16.46 0.45
CA ALA A 275 6.03 17.82 0.56
C ALA A 275 6.31 18.40 -0.84
N LEU A 276 6.83 17.59 -1.75
CA LEU A 276 7.08 17.98 -3.14
C LEU A 276 5.76 18.19 -3.91
N ALA A 277 4.77 17.33 -3.67
CA ALA A 277 3.43 17.48 -4.23
C ALA A 277 2.76 18.78 -3.75
N TRP A 278 2.88 19.11 -2.46
CA TRP A 278 2.37 20.38 -1.96
C TRP A 278 3.12 21.59 -2.52
N GLU A 279 4.44 21.49 -2.67
CA GLU A 279 5.25 22.55 -3.28
C GLU A 279 4.78 22.87 -4.70
N LYS A 280 4.54 21.84 -5.51
CA LYS A 280 4.17 21.99 -6.92
C LYS A 280 2.67 22.29 -7.12
N HIS A 281 1.79 21.74 -6.28
CA HIS A 281 0.34 21.78 -6.42
C HIS A 281 -0.35 22.31 -5.17
N ALA A 282 0.21 23.38 -4.56
CA ALA A 282 -0.39 24.01 -3.38
C ALA A 282 -1.84 24.42 -3.63
N GLY A 283 -2.73 24.08 -2.69
CA GLY A 283 -4.16 24.38 -2.81
C GLY A 283 -4.98 23.29 -3.53
N HIS A 284 -4.35 22.20 -4.01
CA HIS A 284 -5.11 21.08 -4.57
C HIS A 284 -6.10 20.52 -3.52
N PRO A 285 -7.39 20.27 -3.88
CA PRO A 285 -8.44 19.95 -2.90
C PRO A 285 -8.17 18.68 -2.09
N ASN A 286 -7.46 17.70 -2.65
CA ASN A 286 -7.16 16.44 -1.98
C ASN A 286 -5.79 16.42 -1.28
N LEU A 287 -4.94 17.45 -1.42
CA LEU A 287 -3.68 17.56 -0.70
C LEU A 287 -3.85 18.28 0.64
N LEU A 288 -2.94 17.98 1.56
CA LEU A 288 -2.73 18.74 2.80
C LEU A 288 -1.41 19.52 2.69
N PRO A 289 -1.31 20.73 3.27
CA PRO A 289 -0.02 21.39 3.44
C PRO A 289 1.01 20.44 4.03
N CYS A 290 2.13 20.24 3.34
CA CYS A 290 3.20 19.36 3.77
C CYS A 290 4.56 19.99 3.47
N TYR A 291 5.50 19.90 4.41
CA TYR A 291 6.79 20.56 4.32
C TYR A 291 7.90 19.71 4.95
N PHE A 292 9.14 20.02 4.61
CA PHE A 292 10.33 19.46 5.28
C PHE A 292 10.67 20.18 6.60
N ASP A 293 9.96 21.26 6.92
CA ASP A 293 10.16 22.08 8.10
C ASP A 293 8.82 22.42 8.78
N ALA A 294 8.70 22.10 10.07
CA ALA A 294 7.52 22.34 10.89
C ALA A 294 7.17 23.83 11.06
N THR A 295 8.17 24.74 10.94
CA THR A 295 7.94 26.18 11.15
C THR A 295 6.97 26.81 10.16
N ARG A 296 6.72 26.15 9.05
CA ARG A 296 5.75 26.55 8.04
C ARG A 296 4.30 26.21 8.37
N LEU A 297 4.08 25.42 9.43
CA LEU A 297 2.78 25.06 9.98
C LEU A 297 2.62 25.73 11.34
N SER A 298 1.46 26.35 11.59
CA SER A 298 1.20 27.19 12.76
C SER A 298 0.93 26.38 14.05
N GLY A 299 1.75 25.37 14.34
CA GLY A 299 1.72 24.60 15.59
C GLY A 299 0.85 23.34 15.57
N ASP A 300 0.13 23.06 14.49
CA ASP A 300 -0.70 21.87 14.30
C ASP A 300 -0.18 21.06 13.10
N TYR A 301 0.44 19.92 13.38
CA TYR A 301 1.00 19.07 12.33
C TYR A 301 1.10 17.60 12.76
N VAL A 302 1.24 16.73 11.77
CA VAL A 302 1.68 15.35 11.95
C VAL A 302 3.11 15.25 11.41
N ARG A 303 4.06 14.89 12.29
CA ARG A 303 5.42 14.55 11.90
C ARG A 303 5.47 13.08 11.50
N LYS A 304 5.99 12.80 10.32
CA LYS A 304 6.10 11.44 9.78
C LYS A 304 7.53 11.20 9.29
N PRO A 305 8.17 10.04 9.57
CA PRO A 305 9.44 9.73 8.94
C PRO A 305 9.26 9.64 7.41
N LYS A 306 10.25 10.08 6.63
CA LYS A 306 10.22 9.99 5.15
C LYS A 306 10.00 8.55 4.69
N LEU A 307 10.76 7.63 5.27
CA LEU A 307 10.59 6.19 5.13
C LEU A 307 10.00 5.68 6.46
N GLY A 308 8.85 5.04 6.41
CA GLY A 308 8.16 4.55 7.61
C GLY A 308 6.87 3.83 7.25
N ARG A 309 6.51 2.83 8.04
CA ARG A 309 5.38 1.93 7.83
C ARG A 309 4.56 1.81 9.10
N GLU A 310 3.31 1.37 8.96
CA GLU A 310 2.45 0.95 10.08
C GLU A 310 2.27 2.01 11.17
N GLY A 311 2.35 3.29 10.77
CA GLY A 311 2.25 4.39 11.73
C GLY A 311 3.45 4.54 12.67
N ALA A 312 4.57 3.83 12.46
CA ALA A 312 5.75 3.89 13.32
C ALA A 312 6.42 5.27 13.28
N ASN A 313 6.89 5.75 14.45
CA ASN A 313 7.54 7.05 14.65
C ASN A 313 6.72 8.27 14.18
N VAL A 314 5.40 8.13 14.11
CA VAL A 314 4.48 9.22 13.81
C VAL A 314 4.18 10.02 15.09
N GLN A 315 4.11 11.33 14.97
CA GLN A 315 3.79 12.22 16.08
C GLN A 315 2.74 13.25 15.66
N VAL A 316 1.64 13.30 16.38
CA VAL A 316 0.57 14.29 16.19
C VAL A 316 0.77 15.44 17.18
N VAL A 317 0.95 16.64 16.67
CA VAL A 317 1.13 17.87 17.47
C VAL A 317 -0.08 18.77 17.26
N ARG A 318 -0.63 19.30 18.37
CA ARG A 318 -1.72 20.29 18.40
C ARG A 318 -1.40 21.39 19.40
N GLY A 319 -1.55 22.65 18.99
CA GLY A 319 -1.21 23.78 19.83
C GLY A 319 0.24 23.75 20.36
N GLY A 320 1.17 23.20 19.58
CA GLY A 320 2.56 23.03 19.98
C GLY A 320 2.81 21.91 21.01
N LYS A 321 1.81 21.07 21.33
CA LYS A 321 1.93 19.95 22.27
C LYS A 321 1.73 18.62 21.55
N ILE A 322 2.49 17.61 21.94
CA ILE A 322 2.31 16.24 21.46
C ILE A 322 1.00 15.71 22.03
N LEU A 323 0.07 15.39 21.12
CA LEU A 323 -1.22 14.77 21.45
C LEU A 323 -1.12 13.24 21.43
N ALA A 324 -0.39 12.69 20.49
CA ALA A 324 -0.15 11.26 20.33
C ALA A 324 1.19 11.04 19.65
N GLU A 325 1.83 9.93 19.97
CA GLU A 325 3.04 9.47 19.30
C GLU A 325 3.15 7.96 19.33
N THR A 326 3.84 7.41 18.34
CA THR A 326 4.16 5.99 18.23
C THR A 326 5.67 5.79 18.24
N GLY A 327 6.12 4.69 18.80
CA GLY A 327 7.51 4.25 18.73
C GLY A 327 7.85 3.61 17.39
N GLY A 328 9.10 3.19 17.22
CA GLY A 328 9.58 2.46 16.05
C GLY A 328 11.06 2.72 15.77
N GLU A 329 11.58 2.12 14.70
CA GLU A 329 12.99 2.19 14.30
C GLU A 329 13.23 3.09 13.07
N TYR A 330 12.24 3.91 12.71
CA TYR A 330 12.33 4.84 11.57
C TYR A 330 12.71 6.25 12.02
N GLY A 331 13.24 7.07 11.10
CA GLY A 331 13.51 8.49 11.34
C GLY A 331 14.92 8.95 10.99
N ASP A 332 15.89 8.03 10.83
CA ASP A 332 17.28 8.35 10.47
C ASP A 332 17.39 9.12 9.13
N ASN A 333 16.39 8.92 8.24
CA ASN A 333 16.32 9.56 6.94
C ASN A 333 15.60 10.92 6.97
N GLY A 334 15.25 11.41 8.17
CA GLY A 334 14.51 12.67 8.36
C GLY A 334 13.01 12.52 8.26
N TYR A 335 12.32 13.66 8.37
CA TYR A 335 10.87 13.72 8.53
C TYR A 335 10.23 14.67 7.53
N VAL A 336 8.93 14.50 7.35
CA VAL A 336 8.02 15.49 6.78
C VAL A 336 7.00 15.92 7.84
N TYR A 337 6.47 17.11 7.66
CA TYR A 337 5.49 17.72 8.54
C TYR A 337 4.25 18.06 7.70
N GLN A 338 3.17 17.34 7.94
CA GLN A 338 1.92 17.48 7.21
C GLN A 338 0.87 18.14 8.11
N ALA A 339 0.07 19.04 7.57
CA ALA A 339 -1.07 19.61 8.33
C ALA A 339 -1.97 18.48 8.83
N VAL A 340 -2.51 18.66 10.04
CA VAL A 340 -3.42 17.67 10.64
C VAL A 340 -4.69 17.56 9.82
N ALA A 341 -5.03 16.35 9.39
CA ALA A 341 -6.31 16.06 8.77
C ALA A 341 -7.43 16.01 9.82
N ASP A 342 -8.61 16.42 9.41
CA ASP A 342 -9.83 16.21 10.21
C ASP A 342 -10.42 14.84 9.87
N ILE A 343 -10.20 13.87 10.76
CA ILE A 343 -10.75 12.51 10.65
C ILE A 343 -12.00 12.46 11.52
N PRO A 344 -13.19 12.24 10.95
CA PRO A 344 -14.43 12.15 11.73
C PRO A 344 -14.35 10.98 12.71
N SER A 345 -14.98 11.14 13.87
CA SER A 345 -15.12 10.09 14.86
C SER A 345 -16.56 9.57 14.90
N PHE A 346 -16.75 8.29 14.64
CA PHE A 346 -18.02 7.59 14.76
C PHE A 346 -17.99 6.75 16.04
N ASP A 347 -18.56 7.26 17.12
CA ASP A 347 -18.56 6.63 18.44
C ASP A 347 -17.15 6.18 18.92
N GLY A 348 -16.15 7.03 18.70
CA GLY A 348 -14.76 6.77 19.04
C GLY A 348 -13.94 6.13 17.90
N ASN A 349 -14.58 5.57 16.88
CA ASN A 349 -13.91 4.95 15.75
C ASN A 349 -13.53 5.99 14.68
N ARG A 350 -12.28 5.99 14.23
CA ARG A 350 -11.74 6.91 13.23
C ARG A 350 -11.35 6.15 11.96
N PRO A 351 -12.12 6.32 10.87
CA PRO A 351 -11.83 5.61 9.63
C PRO A 351 -10.72 6.29 8.83
N VAL A 352 -9.86 5.46 8.26
CA VAL A 352 -8.95 5.80 7.16
C VAL A 352 -9.36 4.97 5.95
N LEU A 353 -9.56 5.66 4.83
CA LEU A 353 -10.04 5.09 3.59
C LEU A 353 -8.85 4.72 2.69
N GLY A 354 -8.72 3.44 2.37
CA GLY A 354 -7.69 2.91 1.48
C GLY A 354 -8.18 2.85 0.04
N GLY A 355 -7.85 3.85 -0.78
CA GLY A 355 -8.17 3.85 -2.21
C GLY A 355 -7.14 3.05 -3.00
N TRP A 356 -7.55 1.93 -3.61
CA TRP A 356 -6.68 1.05 -4.37
C TRP A 356 -6.51 1.52 -5.80
N VAL A 357 -5.28 1.42 -6.27
CA VAL A 357 -4.90 1.60 -7.69
C VAL A 357 -4.38 0.27 -8.20
N VAL A 358 -4.84 -0.16 -9.37
CA VAL A 358 -4.31 -1.31 -10.09
C VAL A 358 -4.04 -0.90 -11.53
N ASP A 359 -2.82 -1.14 -11.99
CA ASP A 359 -2.41 -0.80 -13.36
C ASP A 359 -2.73 0.66 -13.73
N HIS A 360 -2.37 1.57 -12.81
CA HIS A 360 -2.57 3.03 -12.88
C HIS A 360 -4.02 3.53 -12.76
N GLU A 361 -5.00 2.62 -12.58
CA GLU A 361 -6.41 2.99 -12.52
C GLU A 361 -7.01 2.75 -11.13
N PRO A 362 -7.96 3.57 -10.67
CA PRO A 362 -8.71 3.32 -9.45
C PRO A 362 -9.40 1.96 -9.50
N ALA A 363 -9.30 1.19 -8.44
CA ALA A 363 -9.75 -0.20 -8.44
C ALA A 363 -10.70 -0.57 -7.30
N GLY A 364 -10.70 0.18 -6.20
CA GLY A 364 -11.55 -0.16 -5.07
C GLY A 364 -11.23 0.59 -3.80
N LEU A 365 -11.98 0.28 -2.77
CA LEU A 365 -11.92 0.90 -1.44
C LEU A 365 -11.78 -0.18 -0.35
N GLY A 366 -10.88 0.04 0.59
CA GLY A 366 -10.83 -0.64 1.88
C GLY A 366 -10.94 0.39 3.01
N ILE A 367 -11.56 0.06 4.13
CA ILE A 367 -11.71 0.98 5.26
C ILE A 367 -11.12 0.35 6.51
N ARG A 368 -10.19 1.07 7.15
CA ARG A 368 -9.61 0.69 8.44
C ARG A 368 -10.03 1.67 9.53
N GLU A 369 -10.37 1.18 10.71
CA GLU A 369 -10.72 1.99 11.87
C GLU A 369 -9.66 1.88 12.96
N SER A 370 -9.34 3.01 13.57
CA SER A 370 -8.55 3.09 14.80
C SER A 370 -9.32 3.77 15.93
N ASP A 371 -8.97 3.45 17.17
CA ASP A 371 -9.50 4.13 18.36
C ASP A 371 -8.75 5.46 18.62
N GLY A 372 -7.52 5.56 18.14
CA GLY A 372 -6.64 6.71 18.27
C GLY A 372 -6.55 7.59 17.02
N PRO A 373 -5.80 8.68 17.08
CA PRO A 373 -5.58 9.57 15.93
C PRO A 373 -4.53 9.06 14.93
N ILE A 374 -3.85 7.96 15.24
CA ILE A 374 -2.85 7.32 14.38
C ILE A 374 -3.38 5.93 14.02
N THR A 375 -3.39 5.62 12.73
CA THR A 375 -3.71 4.29 12.22
C THR A 375 -2.45 3.43 12.30
N ASP A 376 -2.57 2.26 12.88
CA ASP A 376 -1.50 1.29 13.14
C ASP A 376 -1.93 -0.13 12.73
N ASN A 377 -1.12 -1.15 13.06
CA ASN A 377 -1.41 -2.55 12.80
C ASN A 377 -2.57 -3.13 13.61
N LEU A 378 -3.01 -2.43 14.66
CA LEU A 378 -4.15 -2.84 15.49
C LEU A 378 -5.46 -2.29 14.94
N SER A 379 -5.40 -1.49 13.88
CA SER A 379 -6.57 -0.91 13.22
C SER A 379 -7.40 -2.00 12.57
N ARG A 380 -8.72 -1.94 12.79
CA ARG A 380 -9.67 -2.95 12.32
C ARG A 380 -10.08 -2.68 10.87
N PHE A 381 -10.13 -3.69 10.04
CA PHE A 381 -10.74 -3.60 8.72
C PHE A 381 -12.26 -3.75 8.84
N VAL A 382 -13.01 -2.84 8.24
CA VAL A 382 -14.47 -2.77 8.30
C VAL A 382 -15.04 -2.75 6.88
N PRO A 383 -15.97 -3.66 6.52
CA PRO A 383 -16.53 -3.71 5.19
C PRO A 383 -17.41 -2.48 4.89
N HIS A 384 -17.61 -2.23 3.61
CA HIS A 384 -18.46 -1.15 3.13
C HIS A 384 -19.41 -1.61 2.02
N TYR A 385 -20.39 -0.79 1.75
CA TYR A 385 -21.22 -0.82 0.55
C TYR A 385 -21.63 0.60 0.15
N PHE A 386 -22.13 0.76 -1.06
CA PHE A 386 -22.76 2.01 -1.41
C PHE A 386 -24.21 1.81 -1.86
N VAL A 387 -25.00 2.87 -1.66
CA VAL A 387 -26.39 2.93 -2.13
C VAL A 387 -26.45 3.64 -3.47
N PRO A 388 -27.25 3.11 -4.43
CA PRO A 388 -27.40 3.73 -5.74
C PRO A 388 -28.04 5.12 -5.63
N ARG A 389 -27.91 5.90 -6.71
CA ARG A 389 -28.59 7.20 -6.85
C ARG A 389 -30.11 7.08 -6.84
#